data_d6c78316cbf46ed2b3e6f2deca623c3c
#
_entry.id   d6c78316cbf46ed2b3e6f2deca623c3c
#
_cell.length_a   1.000
_cell.length_b   1.000
_cell.length_c   1.000
_cell.angle_alpha   90.00
_cell.angle_beta   90.00
_cell.angle_gamma   90.00
#
_symmetry.space_group_name_H-M   'P 1'
#
loop_
_entity.id
_entity.type
_entity.pdbx_description
1 polymer ?
#
loop_
_entity_poly.entity_id
_entity_poly.type
_entity_poly.pdbx_seq_one_letter_code
_entity_poly.pdbx_strand_id
1 'polypeptide(L)'
;MVYIRNKKVKGTDYAYLVQSVWDPKRSISRQHTIKYLGKASEVTIEDIPEEYRDDTKILAFVSAFSSHQEERKELISRIQEEVFILLNDCNVKGLVDIYEKYSRLLGLTDFYDKLLKPVMYRIGDLWQKGQLDVATEHASTNTALGLVKIINERITARTKEPSSRYKAVICTPDGELHGLACNMIESLLLSRGFKIYNISTSIPSDYIIDYIRDLQPDIVLVSITLVENIKSAERLIHQIHAKYNNKLPVVVGGSAFNNMKQYQNNTIDAFIINYASFGDIMKLVKVSMQ
;
A
#
# COMPACT_ATOMS: atom_id res chain seq x y z
N MET A 1 -12.44 -14.41 20.90
CA MET A 1 -12.25 -13.60 19.71
C MET A 1 -13.35 -13.87 18.72
N VAL A 2 -14.05 -12.83 18.25
CA VAL A 2 -15.13 -12.95 17.24
C VAL A 2 -14.62 -12.51 15.87
N TYR A 3 -15.09 -13.15 14.80
CA TYR A 3 -14.73 -12.81 13.42
C TYR A 3 -15.71 -13.49 12.45
N ILE A 4 -15.72 -13.06 11.18
CA ILE A 4 -16.50 -13.71 10.14
C ILE A 4 -15.63 -14.77 9.46
N ARG A 5 -16.16 -16.01 9.42
CA ARG A 5 -15.57 -17.13 8.69
C ARG A 5 -16.29 -17.29 7.36
N ASN A 6 -15.49 -17.38 6.28
CA ASN A 6 -15.99 -17.68 4.96
C ASN A 6 -15.92 -19.17 4.64
N LYS A 7 -16.97 -19.73 4.00
CA LYS A 7 -16.99 -21.12 3.53
C LYS A 7 -17.53 -21.16 2.10
N LYS A 8 -16.69 -21.66 1.19
CA LYS A 8 -17.09 -21.82 -0.22
C LYS A 8 -17.88 -23.11 -0.42
N VAL A 9 -19.09 -23.02 -0.99
CA VAL A 9 -19.96 -24.15 -1.32
C VAL A 9 -20.44 -23.98 -2.76
N LYS A 10 -20.14 -24.93 -3.63
CA LYS A 10 -20.51 -24.92 -5.07
C LYS A 10 -20.21 -23.58 -5.78
N GLY A 11 -19.03 -22.98 -5.47
CA GLY A 11 -18.59 -21.72 -6.09
C GLY A 11 -19.10 -20.45 -5.39
N THR A 12 -20.04 -20.53 -4.48
CA THR A 12 -20.59 -19.41 -3.70
C THR A 12 -19.96 -19.35 -2.33
N ASP A 13 -19.58 -18.15 -1.89
CA ASP A 13 -19.03 -17.90 -0.57
C ASP A 13 -20.14 -17.58 0.43
N TYR A 14 -20.15 -18.30 1.55
CA TYR A 14 -21.12 -18.14 2.65
C TYR A 14 -20.41 -17.69 3.91
N ALA A 15 -20.99 -16.72 4.60
CA ALA A 15 -20.43 -16.08 5.79
C ALA A 15 -21.10 -16.59 7.08
N TYR A 16 -20.28 -16.77 8.10
CA TYR A 16 -20.66 -17.18 9.44
C TYR A 16 -19.96 -16.30 10.46
N LEU A 17 -20.69 -15.67 11.36
CA LEU A 17 -20.12 -15.03 12.53
C LEU A 17 -19.76 -16.13 13.54
N VAL A 18 -18.48 -16.19 13.88
CA VAL A 18 -17.96 -17.24 14.76
C VAL A 18 -17.16 -16.67 15.91
N GLN A 19 -17.23 -17.33 17.05
CA GLN A 19 -16.41 -17.05 18.21
C GLN A 19 -15.36 -18.16 18.38
N SER A 20 -14.11 -17.78 18.52
CA SER A 20 -13.01 -18.68 18.88
C SER A 20 -12.79 -18.62 20.39
N VAL A 21 -12.92 -19.74 21.06
CA VAL A 21 -12.72 -19.89 22.51
C VAL A 21 -11.59 -20.89 22.73
N TRP A 22 -10.63 -20.53 23.57
CA TRP A 22 -9.53 -21.45 23.96
C TRP A 22 -10.04 -22.49 24.97
N ASP A 23 -9.82 -23.77 24.67
CA ASP A 23 -10.08 -24.88 25.59
C ASP A 23 -8.75 -25.28 26.27
N PRO A 24 -8.49 -24.86 27.52
CA PRO A 24 -7.23 -25.11 28.21
C PRO A 24 -7.02 -26.60 28.51
N LYS A 25 -8.10 -27.39 28.63
CA LYS A 25 -8.00 -28.83 28.92
C LYS A 25 -7.47 -29.62 27.72
N ARG A 26 -7.75 -29.15 26.51
CA ARG A 26 -7.38 -29.81 25.25
C ARG A 26 -6.28 -29.10 24.49
N SER A 27 -5.82 -27.93 24.97
CA SER A 27 -4.85 -27.04 24.30
C SER A 27 -5.20 -26.77 22.83
N ILE A 28 -6.50 -26.60 22.54
CA ILE A 28 -7.02 -26.28 21.21
C ILE A 28 -7.99 -25.11 21.25
N SER A 29 -8.08 -24.39 20.14
CA SER A 29 -9.11 -23.36 19.95
C SER A 29 -10.34 -23.98 19.32
N ARG A 30 -11.49 -23.82 19.96
CA ARG A 30 -12.81 -24.24 19.46
C ARG A 30 -13.55 -23.08 18.86
N GLN A 31 -14.17 -23.32 17.71
CA GLN A 31 -15.02 -22.35 17.04
C GLN A 31 -16.48 -22.64 17.29
N HIS A 32 -17.21 -21.65 17.80
CA HIS A 32 -18.66 -21.68 17.94
C HIS A 32 -19.28 -20.70 16.93
N THR A 33 -20.26 -21.17 16.17
CA THR A 33 -21.03 -20.30 15.28
C THR A 33 -22.02 -19.50 16.10
N ILE A 34 -21.88 -18.16 16.07
CA ILE A 34 -22.83 -17.23 16.71
C ILE A 34 -24.05 -17.04 15.80
N LYS A 35 -23.80 -16.74 14.50
CA LYS A 35 -24.85 -16.47 13.53
C LYS A 35 -24.43 -16.89 12.12
N TYR A 36 -25.36 -17.46 11.36
CA TYR A 36 -25.23 -17.62 9.92
C TYR A 36 -25.67 -16.32 9.24
N LEU A 37 -24.83 -15.75 8.36
CA LEU A 37 -25.04 -14.45 7.74
C LEU A 37 -25.53 -14.52 6.29
N GLY A 38 -25.56 -15.72 5.69
CA GLY A 38 -25.96 -15.88 4.28
C GLY A 38 -24.79 -15.85 3.30
N LYS A 39 -25.05 -15.43 2.06
CA LYS A 39 -23.99 -15.27 1.06
C LYS A 39 -23.09 -14.08 1.41
N ALA A 40 -21.77 -14.28 1.33
CA ALA A 40 -20.81 -13.28 1.74
C ALA A 40 -20.94 -11.94 1.00
N SER A 41 -21.39 -11.96 -0.26
CA SER A 41 -21.64 -10.76 -1.08
C SER A 41 -22.90 -9.98 -0.70
N GLU A 42 -23.81 -10.59 0.02
CA GLU A 42 -25.10 -10.02 0.44
C GLU A 42 -25.07 -9.56 1.90
N VAL A 43 -24.00 -9.86 2.65
CA VAL A 43 -23.87 -9.49 4.07
C VAL A 43 -23.70 -7.99 4.20
N THR A 44 -24.54 -7.37 5.02
CA THR A 44 -24.48 -5.97 5.42
C THR A 44 -24.05 -5.84 6.89
N ILE A 45 -23.73 -4.62 7.32
CA ILE A 45 -23.38 -4.38 8.73
C ILE A 45 -24.59 -4.59 9.66
N GLU A 46 -25.79 -4.43 9.14
CA GLU A 46 -27.04 -4.62 9.89
C GLU A 46 -27.30 -6.09 10.22
N ASP A 47 -26.79 -7.02 9.41
CA ASP A 47 -26.85 -8.45 9.68
C ASP A 47 -25.99 -8.86 10.89
N ILE A 48 -25.06 -8.00 11.29
CA ILE A 48 -24.15 -8.23 12.41
C ILE A 48 -24.83 -7.78 13.71
N PRO A 49 -24.76 -8.57 14.81
CA PRO A 49 -25.21 -8.12 16.12
C PRO A 49 -24.51 -6.82 16.52
N GLU A 50 -25.24 -5.91 17.13
CA GLU A 50 -24.81 -4.53 17.42
C GLU A 50 -23.48 -4.47 18.17
N GLU A 51 -23.25 -5.36 19.11
CA GLU A 51 -22.04 -5.47 19.92
C GLU A 51 -20.75 -5.76 19.11
N TYR A 52 -20.88 -6.21 17.84
CA TYR A 52 -19.73 -6.53 16.96
C TYR A 52 -19.60 -5.62 15.73
N ARG A 53 -20.52 -4.66 15.53
CA ARG A 53 -20.55 -3.81 14.32
C ARG A 53 -19.33 -2.90 14.18
N ASP A 54 -18.70 -2.58 15.30
CA ASP A 54 -17.49 -1.71 15.32
C ASP A 54 -16.17 -2.50 15.32
N ASP A 55 -16.22 -3.85 15.32
CA ASP A 55 -14.99 -4.64 15.22
C ASP A 55 -14.37 -4.52 13.84
N THR A 56 -13.13 -4.02 13.77
CA THR A 56 -12.38 -3.77 12.53
C THR A 56 -12.29 -4.99 11.61
N LYS A 57 -12.27 -6.23 12.16
CA LYS A 57 -12.24 -7.45 11.35
C LYS A 57 -13.56 -7.67 10.62
N ILE A 58 -14.65 -7.34 11.29
CA ILE A 58 -16.00 -7.47 10.75
C ILE A 58 -16.21 -6.40 9.70
N LEU A 59 -15.85 -5.14 10.01
CA LEU A 59 -15.87 -4.05 9.04
C LEU A 59 -15.04 -4.37 7.79
N ALA A 60 -13.83 -4.88 7.97
CA ALA A 60 -12.95 -5.28 6.86
C ALA A 60 -13.60 -6.41 6.03
N PHE A 61 -14.22 -7.40 6.65
CA PHE A 61 -14.90 -8.47 5.92
C PHE A 61 -16.07 -7.93 5.10
N VAL A 62 -16.99 -7.19 5.72
CA VAL A 62 -18.15 -6.64 5.01
C VAL A 62 -17.70 -5.71 3.88
N SER A 63 -16.73 -4.83 4.12
CA SER A 63 -16.17 -3.97 3.07
C SER A 63 -15.52 -4.73 1.91
N ALA A 64 -14.99 -5.94 2.19
CA ALA A 64 -14.34 -6.77 1.17
C ALA A 64 -15.34 -7.49 0.27
N PHE A 65 -16.42 -7.99 0.84
CA PHE A 65 -17.34 -8.94 0.18
C PHE A 65 -18.69 -8.35 -0.19
N SER A 66 -19.15 -7.26 0.48
CA SER A 66 -20.43 -6.62 0.16
C SER A 66 -20.49 -6.15 -1.29
N SER A 67 -21.60 -6.45 -1.97
CA SER A 67 -21.91 -5.93 -3.31
C SER A 67 -22.46 -4.49 -3.26
N HIS A 68 -22.83 -3.98 -2.08
CA HIS A 68 -23.39 -2.64 -1.88
C HIS A 68 -22.25 -1.60 -1.85
N GLN A 69 -22.08 -0.85 -2.93
CA GLN A 69 -20.96 0.08 -3.09
C GLN A 69 -20.92 1.20 -2.04
N GLU A 70 -22.07 1.76 -1.70
CA GLU A 70 -22.15 2.88 -0.74
C GLU A 70 -21.80 2.41 0.68
N GLU A 71 -22.37 1.31 1.12
CA GLU A 71 -22.03 0.70 2.41
C GLU A 71 -20.53 0.38 2.50
N ARG A 72 -19.97 -0.20 1.42
CA ARG A 72 -18.54 -0.50 1.34
C ARG A 72 -17.67 0.74 1.50
N LYS A 73 -18.04 1.88 0.88
CA LYS A 73 -17.33 3.14 1.03
C LYS A 73 -17.39 3.65 2.46
N GLU A 74 -18.58 3.60 3.09
CA GLU A 74 -18.76 4.02 4.47
C GLU A 74 -17.91 3.21 5.43
N LEU A 75 -17.90 1.88 5.29
CA LEU A 75 -17.09 0.99 6.12
C LEU A 75 -15.59 1.23 5.94
N ILE A 76 -15.13 1.48 4.71
CA ILE A 76 -13.73 1.86 4.45
C ILE A 76 -13.41 3.20 5.12
N SER A 77 -14.32 4.17 5.04
CA SER A 77 -14.14 5.49 5.69
C SER A 77 -14.00 5.36 7.21
N ARG A 78 -14.76 4.48 7.85
CA ARG A 78 -14.64 4.21 9.31
C ARG A 78 -13.27 3.62 9.67
N ILE A 79 -12.76 2.68 8.86
CA ILE A 79 -11.42 2.12 9.06
C ILE A 79 -10.34 3.18 8.81
N GLN A 80 -10.52 4.05 7.81
CA GLN A 80 -9.61 5.18 7.55
C GLN A 80 -9.55 6.14 8.74
N GLU A 81 -10.67 6.40 9.41
CA GLU A 81 -10.68 7.24 10.62
C GLU A 81 -9.89 6.60 11.76
N GLU A 82 -10.03 5.30 11.98
CA GLU A 82 -9.21 4.58 12.96
C GLU A 82 -7.72 4.65 12.63
N VAL A 83 -7.35 4.47 11.35
CA VAL A 83 -5.96 4.61 10.88
C VAL A 83 -5.44 6.03 11.13
N PHE A 84 -6.25 7.07 10.86
CA PHE A 84 -5.89 8.46 11.10
C PHE A 84 -5.59 8.73 12.57
N ILE A 85 -6.46 8.27 13.47
CA ILE A 85 -6.25 8.40 14.92
C ILE A 85 -4.95 7.71 15.34
N LEU A 86 -4.75 6.46 14.92
CA LEU A 86 -3.56 5.67 15.29
C LEU A 86 -2.26 6.29 14.76
N LEU A 87 -2.28 6.92 13.58
CA LEU A 87 -1.11 7.63 13.04
C LEU A 87 -0.77 8.86 13.90
N ASN A 88 -1.78 9.67 14.25
CA ASN A 88 -1.58 10.85 15.06
C ASN A 88 -1.16 10.52 16.50
N ASP A 89 -1.61 9.39 17.05
CA ASP A 89 -1.24 8.89 18.37
C ASP A 89 0.09 8.12 18.38
N CYS A 90 0.82 8.08 17.26
CA CYS A 90 2.06 7.31 17.10
C CYS A 90 1.92 5.83 17.46
N ASN A 91 0.74 5.25 17.27
CA ASN A 91 0.41 3.88 17.66
C ASN A 91 0.70 2.85 16.53
N VAL A 92 1.97 2.56 16.32
CA VAL A 92 2.41 1.57 15.30
C VAL A 92 1.78 0.19 15.55
N LYS A 93 1.62 -0.23 16.81
CA LYS A 93 1.04 -1.54 17.15
C LYS A 93 -0.40 -1.66 16.69
N GLY A 94 -1.23 -0.65 16.93
CA GLY A 94 -2.61 -0.59 16.46
C GLY A 94 -2.70 -0.66 14.94
N LEU A 95 -1.82 0.07 14.24
CA LEU A 95 -1.73 0.02 12.78
C LEU A 95 -1.34 -1.36 12.24
N VAL A 96 -0.42 -2.06 12.91
CA VAL A 96 -0.06 -3.44 12.56
C VAL A 96 -1.26 -4.37 12.74
N ASP A 97 -2.06 -4.19 13.79
CA ASP A 97 -3.27 -4.97 14.01
C ASP A 97 -4.31 -4.75 12.89
N ILE A 98 -4.52 -3.49 12.45
CA ILE A 98 -5.38 -3.19 11.30
C ILE A 98 -4.82 -3.82 10.02
N TYR A 99 -3.52 -3.65 9.75
CA TYR A 99 -2.86 -4.25 8.59
C TYR A 99 -3.07 -5.76 8.55
N GLU A 100 -2.84 -6.48 9.66
CA GLU A 100 -3.02 -7.94 9.69
C GLU A 100 -4.46 -8.38 9.44
N LYS A 101 -5.42 -7.64 9.95
CA LYS A 101 -6.84 -7.93 9.77
C LYS A 101 -7.26 -7.69 8.32
N TYR A 102 -6.92 -6.51 7.78
CA TYR A 102 -7.36 -6.07 6.45
C TYR A 102 -6.62 -6.78 5.32
N SER A 103 -5.28 -6.91 5.42
CA SER A 103 -4.48 -7.50 4.34
C SER A 103 -4.72 -8.99 4.11
N ARG A 104 -5.19 -9.72 5.13
CA ARG A 104 -5.61 -11.13 4.97
C ARG A 104 -6.84 -11.29 4.07
N LEU A 105 -7.70 -10.29 4.00
CA LEU A 105 -8.94 -10.31 3.24
C LEU A 105 -8.74 -9.72 1.83
N LEU A 106 -8.07 -8.60 1.74
CA LEU A 106 -7.98 -7.81 0.52
C LEU A 106 -6.56 -7.70 -0.06
N GLY A 107 -5.56 -8.15 0.71
CA GLY A 107 -4.16 -8.10 0.28
C GLY A 107 -3.48 -6.76 0.56
N LEU A 108 -2.15 -6.75 0.36
CA LEU A 108 -1.29 -5.61 0.66
C LEU A 108 -1.55 -4.40 -0.24
N THR A 109 -1.80 -4.62 -1.53
CA THR A 109 -2.06 -3.54 -2.49
C THR A 109 -3.30 -2.75 -2.09
N ASP A 110 -4.39 -3.44 -1.74
CA ASP A 110 -5.64 -2.80 -1.32
C ASP A 110 -5.50 -2.09 0.03
N PHE A 111 -4.72 -2.63 0.95
CA PHE A 111 -4.39 -1.96 2.21
C PHE A 111 -3.74 -0.60 1.95
N TYR A 112 -2.76 -0.55 1.06
CA TYR A 112 -2.11 0.71 0.70
C TYR A 112 -3.04 1.67 -0.06
N ASP A 113 -3.73 1.19 -1.09
CA ASP A 113 -4.57 2.04 -1.94
C ASP A 113 -5.82 2.55 -1.23
N LYS A 114 -6.44 1.74 -0.38
CA LYS A 114 -7.74 2.05 0.23
C LYS A 114 -7.65 2.59 1.65
N LEU A 115 -6.55 2.32 2.37
CA LEU A 115 -6.41 2.76 3.76
C LEU A 115 -5.24 3.72 3.95
N LEU A 116 -4.00 3.25 3.84
CA LEU A 116 -2.85 4.05 4.26
C LEU A 116 -2.65 5.30 3.40
N LYS A 117 -2.64 5.16 2.07
CA LYS A 117 -2.42 6.28 1.14
C LYS A 117 -3.48 7.39 1.26
N PRO A 118 -4.81 7.10 1.28
CA PRO A 118 -5.81 8.16 1.44
C PRO A 118 -5.69 8.91 2.76
N VAL A 119 -5.34 8.20 3.85
CA VAL A 119 -5.15 8.83 5.16
C VAL A 119 -3.91 9.71 5.19
N MET A 120 -2.79 9.26 4.59
CA MET A 120 -1.58 10.08 4.48
C MET A 120 -1.82 11.34 3.62
N TYR A 121 -2.61 11.24 2.56
CA TYR A 121 -3.00 12.42 1.77
C TYR A 121 -3.85 13.40 2.60
N ARG A 122 -4.80 12.89 3.38
CA ARG A 122 -5.59 13.71 4.30
C ARG A 122 -4.70 14.42 5.33
N ILE A 123 -3.72 13.76 5.90
CA ILE A 123 -2.75 14.36 6.84
C ILE A 123 -1.98 15.49 6.15
N GLY A 124 -1.46 15.26 4.94
CA GLY A 124 -0.78 16.29 4.16
C GLY A 124 -1.67 17.48 3.81
N ASP A 125 -2.93 17.24 3.41
CA ASP A 125 -3.90 18.29 3.11
C ASP A 125 -4.24 19.14 4.35
N LEU A 126 -4.39 18.51 5.52
CA LEU A 126 -4.66 19.21 6.78
C LEU A 126 -3.45 20.07 7.19
N TRP A 127 -2.23 19.56 7.03
CA TRP A 127 -1.03 20.34 7.25
C TRP A 127 -0.93 21.55 6.31
N GLN A 128 -1.13 21.36 5.01
CA GLN A 128 -1.11 22.47 4.03
C GLN A 128 -2.14 23.55 4.32
N LYS A 129 -3.29 23.19 4.90
CA LYS A 129 -4.36 24.12 5.32
C LYS A 129 -4.10 24.76 6.69
N GLY A 130 -3.00 24.43 7.36
CA GLY A 130 -2.71 24.88 8.71
C GLY A 130 -3.65 24.32 9.79
N GLN A 131 -4.35 23.23 9.50
CA GLN A 131 -5.27 22.52 10.41
C GLN A 131 -4.57 21.40 11.19
N LEU A 132 -3.35 21.07 10.81
CA LEU A 132 -2.46 20.16 11.50
C LEU A 132 -1.08 20.80 11.58
N ASP A 133 -0.44 20.74 12.72
CA ASP A 133 0.91 21.27 12.90
C ASP A 133 1.96 20.35 12.25
N VAL A 134 3.13 20.92 11.93
CA VAL A 134 4.21 20.21 11.24
C VAL A 134 4.78 19.07 12.08
N ALA A 135 4.81 19.17 13.40
CA ALA A 135 5.34 18.12 14.26
C ALA A 135 4.43 16.90 14.26
N THR A 136 3.11 17.10 14.29
CA THR A 136 2.11 16.04 14.19
C THR A 136 2.15 15.35 12.81
N GLU A 137 2.29 16.12 11.71
CA GLU A 137 2.46 15.56 10.37
C GLU A 137 3.72 14.67 10.30
N HIS A 138 4.87 15.15 10.79
CA HIS A 138 6.11 14.39 10.80
C HIS A 138 6.03 13.14 11.69
N ALA A 139 5.42 13.23 12.86
CA ALA A 139 5.20 12.10 13.76
C ALA A 139 4.33 11.03 13.10
N SER A 140 3.25 11.44 12.43
CA SER A 140 2.35 10.55 11.68
C SER A 140 3.06 9.86 10.51
N THR A 141 3.87 10.61 9.77
CA THR A 141 4.69 10.08 8.66
C THR A 141 5.73 9.07 9.16
N ASN A 142 6.42 9.36 10.27
CA ASN A 142 7.35 8.42 10.88
C ASN A 142 6.66 7.16 11.41
N THR A 143 5.44 7.29 11.92
CA THR A 143 4.61 6.17 12.37
C THR A 143 4.21 5.28 11.18
N ALA A 144 3.81 5.89 10.05
CA ALA A 144 3.53 5.16 8.81
C ALA A 144 4.78 4.44 8.27
N LEU A 145 5.95 5.09 8.28
CA LEU A 145 7.23 4.46 7.92
C LEU A 145 7.56 3.27 8.82
N GLY A 146 7.33 3.40 10.13
CA GLY A 146 7.49 2.31 11.09
C GLY A 146 6.61 1.10 10.76
N LEU A 147 5.33 1.34 10.43
CA LEU A 147 4.43 0.28 9.98
C LEU A 147 4.95 -0.40 8.71
N VAL A 148 5.30 0.36 7.67
CA VAL A 148 5.76 -0.18 6.40
C VAL A 148 7.06 -0.97 6.56
N LYS A 149 7.98 -0.52 7.42
CA LYS A 149 9.20 -1.25 7.77
C LYS A 149 8.89 -2.62 8.39
N ILE A 150 7.96 -2.69 9.33
CA ILE A 150 7.52 -3.96 9.92
C ILE A 150 6.90 -4.88 8.86
N ILE A 151 6.12 -4.32 7.92
CA ILE A 151 5.56 -5.09 6.81
C ILE A 151 6.68 -5.68 5.94
N ASN A 152 7.70 -4.89 5.58
CA ASN A 152 8.84 -5.34 4.78
C ASN A 152 9.63 -6.44 5.46
N GLU A 153 9.92 -6.30 6.75
CA GLU A 153 10.59 -7.31 7.56
C GLU A 153 9.81 -8.63 7.58
N ARG A 154 8.48 -8.57 7.72
CA ARG A 154 7.62 -9.76 7.72
C ARG A 154 7.54 -10.44 6.36
N ILE A 155 7.51 -9.67 5.27
CA ILE A 155 7.55 -10.22 3.92
C ILE A 155 8.90 -10.92 3.70
N THR A 156 10.00 -10.26 4.01
CA THR A 156 11.35 -10.81 3.87
C THR A 156 11.55 -12.08 4.69
N ALA A 157 11.07 -12.11 5.94
CA ALA A 157 11.16 -13.28 6.80
C ALA A 157 10.37 -14.51 6.27
N ARG A 158 9.33 -14.27 5.47
CA ARG A 158 8.52 -15.36 4.84
C ARG A 158 9.10 -15.83 3.52
N THR A 159 9.87 -15.00 2.86
CA THR A 159 10.49 -15.28 1.56
C THR A 159 11.88 -15.85 1.82
N LYS A 160 12.05 -17.18 1.76
CA LYS A 160 13.32 -17.87 2.08
C LYS A 160 14.50 -17.44 1.21
N GLU A 161 14.22 -17.09 -0.06
CA GLU A 161 15.16 -16.51 -1.03
C GLU A 161 14.35 -15.65 -2.01
N PRO A 162 14.89 -14.59 -2.59
CA PRO A 162 14.24 -13.91 -3.71
C PRO A 162 13.99 -14.92 -4.81
N SER A 163 12.73 -15.24 -5.07
CA SER A 163 12.35 -16.23 -6.10
C SER A 163 12.55 -15.69 -7.52
N SER A 164 12.63 -14.38 -7.65
CA SER A 164 12.85 -13.67 -8.90
C SER A 164 14.32 -13.34 -9.12
N ARG A 165 14.78 -13.53 -10.38
CA ARG A 165 16.06 -13.01 -10.87
C ARG A 165 16.06 -11.49 -10.98
N TYR A 166 14.89 -10.87 -10.97
CA TYR A 166 14.69 -9.46 -11.31
C TYR A 166 15.13 -8.54 -10.18
N LYS A 167 15.93 -7.53 -10.55
CA LYS A 167 16.42 -6.47 -9.69
C LYS A 167 15.66 -5.18 -9.99
N ALA A 168 15.15 -4.51 -8.97
CA ALA A 168 14.53 -3.21 -9.10
C ALA A 168 15.28 -2.17 -8.26
N VAL A 169 15.51 -0.99 -8.83
CA VAL A 169 15.97 0.19 -8.11
C VAL A 169 14.76 1.09 -7.87
N ILE A 170 14.60 1.55 -6.63
CA ILE A 170 13.60 2.55 -6.25
C ILE A 170 14.35 3.78 -5.78
N CYS A 171 14.02 4.94 -6.34
CA CYS A 171 14.68 6.20 -5.98
C CYS A 171 13.70 7.39 -6.03
N THR A 172 14.16 8.52 -5.53
CA THR A 172 13.55 9.83 -5.71
C THR A 172 14.53 10.73 -6.47
N PRO A 173 14.06 11.75 -7.20
CA PRO A 173 14.96 12.71 -7.79
C PRO A 173 15.65 13.56 -6.72
N ASP A 174 16.72 14.25 -7.12
CA ASP A 174 17.41 15.21 -6.27
C ASP A 174 16.43 16.27 -5.74
N GLY A 175 16.52 16.55 -4.43
CA GLY A 175 15.62 17.46 -3.72
C GLY A 175 14.33 16.82 -3.18
N GLU A 176 13.99 15.59 -3.55
CA GLU A 176 12.79 14.90 -3.07
C GLU A 176 13.07 14.12 -1.79
N LEU A 177 12.49 14.56 -0.68
CA LEU A 177 12.69 13.98 0.66
C LEU A 177 11.60 12.99 1.07
N HIS A 178 10.52 12.84 0.29
CA HIS A 178 9.38 11.98 0.63
C HIS A 178 9.64 10.52 0.21
N GLY A 179 10.00 9.69 1.17
CA GLY A 179 10.35 8.28 0.93
C GLY A 179 9.25 7.27 1.23
N LEU A 180 8.09 7.66 1.81
CA LEU A 180 7.05 6.71 2.23
C LEU A 180 6.52 5.88 1.04
N ALA A 181 6.24 6.51 -0.10
CA ALA A 181 5.78 5.82 -1.30
C ALA A 181 6.82 4.81 -1.81
N CYS A 182 8.12 5.14 -1.76
CA CYS A 182 9.20 4.22 -2.12
C CYS A 182 9.20 2.96 -1.24
N ASN A 183 9.04 3.12 0.07
CA ASN A 183 8.96 2.00 1.00
C ASN A 183 7.70 1.13 0.80
N MET A 184 6.56 1.75 0.45
CA MET A 184 5.33 1.01 0.11
C MET A 184 5.49 0.20 -1.18
N ILE A 185 6.12 0.79 -2.22
CA ILE A 185 6.43 0.11 -3.48
C ILE A 185 7.41 -1.05 -3.22
N GLU A 186 8.42 -0.84 -2.38
CA GLU A 186 9.34 -1.89 -1.95
C GLU A 186 8.59 -3.08 -1.37
N SER A 187 7.64 -2.88 -0.45
CA SER A 187 6.81 -3.96 0.11
C SER A 187 6.09 -4.77 -0.97
N LEU A 188 5.52 -4.08 -1.97
CA LEU A 188 4.78 -4.71 -3.05
C LEU A 188 5.68 -5.54 -3.97
N LEU A 189 6.86 -5.07 -4.28
CA LEU A 189 7.84 -5.80 -5.10
C LEU A 189 8.47 -6.95 -4.33
N LEU A 190 8.82 -6.77 -3.06
CA LEU A 190 9.28 -7.84 -2.16
C LEU A 190 8.27 -8.98 -2.08
N SER A 191 6.97 -8.66 -1.96
CA SER A 191 5.90 -9.67 -1.94
C SER A 191 5.80 -10.50 -3.22
N ARG A 192 6.43 -10.06 -4.30
CA ARG A 192 6.54 -10.74 -5.61
C ARG A 192 7.91 -11.37 -5.86
N GLY A 193 8.77 -11.35 -4.86
CA GLY A 193 10.09 -11.99 -4.90
C GLY A 193 11.16 -11.20 -5.62
N PHE A 194 10.96 -9.91 -5.92
CA PHE A 194 12.01 -9.06 -6.50
C PHE A 194 13.16 -8.84 -5.52
N LYS A 195 14.37 -8.69 -6.04
CA LYS A 195 15.50 -8.15 -5.30
C LYS A 195 15.47 -6.62 -5.41
N ILE A 196 15.24 -5.93 -4.28
CA ILE A 196 15.00 -4.50 -4.25
C ILE A 196 16.22 -3.76 -3.72
N TYR A 197 16.50 -2.61 -4.35
CA TYR A 197 17.49 -1.64 -3.94
C TYR A 197 16.80 -0.28 -3.83
N ASN A 198 16.29 0.00 -2.64
CA ASN A 198 15.65 1.25 -2.33
C ASN A 198 16.69 2.26 -1.88
N ILE A 199 17.02 3.20 -2.76
CA ILE A 199 18.00 4.26 -2.53
C ILE A 199 17.34 5.63 -2.40
N SER A 200 16.06 5.68 -1.99
CA SER A 200 15.42 6.95 -1.59
C SER A 200 16.03 7.42 -0.26
N THR A 201 16.21 8.70 0.04
CA THR A 201 15.70 9.90 -0.58
C THR A 201 16.84 10.85 -0.98
N SER A 202 16.53 11.75 -1.96
CA SER A 202 17.40 12.90 -2.29
C SER A 202 18.87 12.57 -2.54
N ILE A 203 19.13 11.60 -3.42
CA ILE A 203 20.47 11.31 -3.91
C ILE A 203 20.70 12.11 -5.21
N PRO A 204 21.83 12.80 -5.39
CA PRO A 204 22.13 13.47 -6.64
C PRO A 204 22.09 12.53 -7.84
N SER A 205 21.56 12.99 -8.96
CA SER A 205 21.28 12.16 -10.15
C SER A 205 22.51 11.39 -10.65
N ASP A 206 23.70 11.97 -10.61
CA ASP A 206 24.93 11.31 -11.09
C ASP A 206 25.25 10.04 -10.28
N TYR A 207 25.04 10.06 -8.95
CA TYR A 207 25.24 8.88 -8.11
C TYR A 207 24.17 7.80 -8.35
N ILE A 208 22.94 8.21 -8.63
CA ILE A 208 21.86 7.28 -9.03
C ILE A 208 22.26 6.57 -10.34
N ILE A 209 22.75 7.32 -11.34
CA ILE A 209 23.18 6.78 -12.63
C ILE A 209 24.36 5.81 -12.47
N ASP A 210 25.34 6.16 -11.64
CA ASP A 210 26.48 5.28 -11.38
C ASP A 210 26.05 4.01 -10.66
N TYR A 211 25.16 4.12 -9.69
CA TYR A 211 24.60 2.98 -8.98
C TYR A 211 23.80 2.03 -9.91
N ILE A 212 22.96 2.59 -10.80
CA ILE A 212 22.25 1.82 -11.82
C ILE A 212 23.22 1.11 -12.76
N ARG A 213 24.30 1.79 -13.18
CA ARG A 213 25.34 1.20 -14.05
C ARG A 213 25.98 -0.03 -13.41
N ASP A 214 26.35 0.07 -12.13
CA ASP A 214 27.10 -0.99 -11.44
C ASP A 214 26.19 -2.16 -11.07
N LEU A 215 24.92 -1.87 -10.73
CA LEU A 215 23.93 -2.87 -10.34
C LEU A 215 23.30 -3.60 -11.53
N GLN A 216 23.12 -2.91 -12.65
CA GLN A 216 22.37 -3.38 -13.83
C GLN A 216 20.99 -3.93 -13.44
N PRO A 217 20.07 -3.06 -12.99
CA PRO A 217 18.71 -3.48 -12.64
C PRO A 217 17.89 -3.75 -13.90
N ASP A 218 16.81 -4.51 -13.72
CA ASP A 218 15.84 -4.79 -14.78
C ASP A 218 14.77 -3.70 -14.91
N ILE A 219 14.59 -2.88 -13.86
CA ILE A 219 13.62 -1.78 -13.83
C ILE A 219 14.05 -0.72 -12.80
N VAL A 220 13.74 0.55 -13.09
CA VAL A 220 13.88 1.67 -12.16
C VAL A 220 12.52 2.30 -11.88
N LEU A 221 12.25 2.57 -10.61
CA LEU A 221 11.02 3.25 -10.18
C LEU A 221 11.40 4.59 -9.53
N VAL A 222 10.81 5.68 -10.00
CA VAL A 222 11.08 7.05 -9.54
C VAL A 222 9.82 7.61 -8.91
N SER A 223 9.88 7.97 -7.62
CA SER A 223 8.76 8.57 -6.88
C SER A 223 8.95 10.08 -6.72
N ILE A 224 7.90 10.86 -7.02
CA ILE A 224 7.90 12.31 -6.95
C ILE A 224 6.66 12.76 -6.19
N THR A 225 6.84 13.40 -5.05
CA THR A 225 5.76 13.90 -4.21
C THR A 225 5.47 15.38 -4.45
N LEU A 226 6.52 16.18 -4.60
CA LEU A 226 6.41 17.62 -4.77
C LEU A 226 6.53 18.03 -6.25
N VAL A 227 5.64 18.92 -6.69
CA VAL A 227 5.58 19.41 -8.07
C VAL A 227 6.88 20.12 -8.50
N GLU A 228 7.53 20.83 -7.58
CA GLU A 228 8.81 21.48 -7.80
C GLU A 228 9.94 20.53 -8.18
N ASN A 229 9.84 19.25 -7.79
CA ASN A 229 10.86 18.23 -8.09
C ASN A 229 10.68 17.56 -9.46
N ILE A 230 9.61 17.88 -10.20
CA ILE A 230 9.35 17.28 -11.53
C ILE A 230 10.51 17.54 -12.50
N LYS A 231 11.02 18.77 -12.56
CA LYS A 231 12.16 19.10 -13.44
C LYS A 231 13.42 18.32 -13.11
N SER A 232 13.63 18.03 -11.83
CA SER A 232 14.78 17.20 -11.38
C SER A 232 14.59 15.74 -11.80
N ALA A 233 13.35 15.24 -11.70
CA ALA A 233 13.00 13.89 -12.18
C ALA A 233 13.14 13.76 -13.70
N GLU A 234 12.68 14.74 -14.48
CA GLU A 234 12.86 14.77 -15.94
C GLU A 234 14.33 14.65 -16.33
N ARG A 235 15.21 15.43 -15.69
CA ARG A 235 16.65 15.35 -15.92
C ARG A 235 17.21 13.95 -15.64
N LEU A 236 16.85 13.37 -14.50
CA LEU A 236 17.28 12.02 -14.13
C LEU A 236 16.82 10.98 -15.17
N ILE A 237 15.56 11.05 -15.59
CA ILE A 237 15.00 10.11 -16.58
C ILE A 237 15.71 10.25 -17.92
N HIS A 238 15.93 11.48 -18.40
CA HIS A 238 16.67 11.73 -19.63
C HIS A 238 18.11 11.17 -19.57
N GLN A 239 18.79 11.33 -18.44
CA GLN A 239 20.13 10.75 -18.25
C GLN A 239 20.10 9.22 -18.29
N ILE A 240 19.11 8.58 -17.65
CA ILE A 240 18.93 7.12 -17.70
C ILE A 240 18.68 6.67 -19.15
N HIS A 241 17.75 7.30 -19.85
CA HIS A 241 17.41 6.95 -21.23
C HIS A 241 18.58 7.12 -22.19
N ALA A 242 19.30 8.24 -22.09
CA ALA A 242 20.50 8.50 -22.92
C ALA A 242 21.59 7.44 -22.71
N LYS A 243 21.80 7.02 -21.45
CA LYS A 243 22.87 6.06 -21.10
C LYS A 243 22.51 4.62 -21.47
N TYR A 244 21.24 4.25 -21.42
CA TYR A 244 20.75 2.89 -21.66
C TYR A 244 20.03 2.71 -23.01
N ASN A 245 20.09 3.71 -23.91
CA ASN A 245 19.44 3.67 -25.24
C ASN A 245 17.95 3.28 -25.13
N ASN A 246 17.23 3.82 -24.15
CA ASN A 246 15.83 3.53 -23.85
C ASN A 246 15.51 2.02 -23.60
N LYS A 247 16.52 1.21 -23.27
CA LYS A 247 16.31 -0.23 -23.03
C LYS A 247 15.98 -0.57 -21.57
N LEU A 248 16.32 0.32 -20.63
CA LEU A 248 16.01 0.13 -19.22
C LEU A 248 14.64 0.75 -18.93
N PRO A 249 13.64 -0.05 -18.53
CA PRO A 249 12.33 0.47 -18.17
C PRO A 249 12.42 1.41 -16.95
N VAL A 250 11.84 2.60 -17.07
CA VAL A 250 11.72 3.57 -15.98
C VAL A 250 10.26 3.84 -15.72
N VAL A 251 9.83 3.56 -14.49
CA VAL A 251 8.47 3.74 -14.05
C VAL A 251 8.42 4.94 -13.10
N VAL A 252 7.62 5.95 -13.43
CA VAL A 252 7.54 7.21 -12.68
C VAL A 252 6.17 7.39 -12.08
N GLY A 253 6.10 7.87 -10.85
CA GLY A 253 4.84 8.13 -10.17
C GLY A 253 4.99 9.01 -8.94
N GLY A 254 3.87 9.23 -8.25
CA GLY A 254 3.79 10.02 -7.03
C GLY A 254 2.72 11.11 -7.08
N SER A 255 2.47 11.75 -5.93
CA SER A 255 1.38 12.73 -5.79
C SER A 255 1.58 14.00 -6.63
N ALA A 256 2.81 14.31 -7.05
CA ALA A 256 3.10 15.42 -7.94
C ALA A 256 2.25 15.42 -9.23
N PHE A 257 1.80 14.24 -9.67
CA PHE A 257 1.02 14.08 -10.90
C PHE A 257 -0.50 14.07 -10.69
N ASN A 258 -1.02 14.03 -9.46
CA ASN A 258 -2.45 13.88 -9.18
C ASN A 258 -3.31 15.01 -9.78
N ASN A 259 -2.78 16.21 -9.93
CA ASN A 259 -3.49 17.41 -10.43
C ASN A 259 -3.09 17.82 -11.85
N MET A 260 -2.22 17.03 -12.52
CA MET A 260 -1.67 17.42 -13.81
C MET A 260 -2.34 16.70 -14.99
N LYS A 261 -3.54 17.14 -15.37
CA LYS A 261 -4.18 16.71 -16.63
C LYS A 261 -3.39 17.09 -17.89
N GLN A 262 -2.37 17.95 -17.80
CA GLN A 262 -1.62 18.52 -18.92
C GLN A 262 -0.31 17.80 -19.28
N TYR A 263 0.24 16.93 -18.39
CA TYR A 263 1.51 16.28 -18.68
C TYR A 263 1.40 15.05 -19.64
N GLN A 264 0.22 14.77 -20.15
CA GLN A 264 0.02 13.68 -21.11
C GLN A 264 0.56 13.95 -22.51
N ASN A 265 1.07 15.14 -22.81
CA ASN A 265 1.28 15.53 -24.21
C ASN A 265 2.70 15.94 -24.65
N ASN A 266 3.67 16.10 -23.80
CA ASN A 266 5.01 16.47 -24.33
C ASN A 266 6.16 15.99 -23.45
N THR A 267 7.09 15.25 -24.04
CA THR A 267 8.50 15.05 -23.74
C THR A 267 8.94 13.91 -22.81
N ILE A 268 8.08 13.13 -22.22
CA ILE A 268 8.55 11.92 -21.56
C ILE A 268 7.95 10.73 -22.30
N ASP A 269 8.66 10.32 -23.36
CA ASP A 269 8.24 9.21 -24.22
C ASP A 269 8.04 7.92 -23.40
N ALA A 270 6.88 7.31 -23.62
CA ALA A 270 6.50 5.91 -23.48
C ALA A 270 6.47 5.26 -22.08
N PHE A 271 7.13 5.80 -21.03
CA PHE A 271 7.24 5.12 -19.74
C PHE A 271 6.82 5.93 -18.52
N ILE A 272 6.29 7.15 -18.69
CA ILE A 272 5.67 7.87 -17.58
C ILE A 272 4.23 7.42 -17.45
N ILE A 273 3.98 6.72 -16.40
CA ILE A 273 2.64 6.30 -16.06
C ILE A 273 2.26 7.00 -14.77
N ASN A 274 1.32 7.92 -14.91
CA ASN A 274 0.65 8.58 -13.80
C ASN A 274 -0.14 7.52 -13.04
N TYR A 275 0.25 7.24 -11.79
CA TYR A 275 -0.38 6.20 -11.00
C TYR A 275 -1.54 6.72 -10.21
N ALA A 276 -2.72 6.30 -10.57
CA ALA A 276 -3.89 6.41 -9.71
C ALA A 276 -3.80 5.43 -8.51
N SER A 277 -3.13 4.28 -8.68
CA SER A 277 -3.08 3.24 -7.63
C SER A 277 -1.80 2.42 -7.63
N PHE A 278 -1.46 1.81 -6.50
CA PHE A 278 -0.38 0.83 -6.42
C PHE A 278 -0.68 -0.43 -7.23
N GLY A 279 -1.95 -0.75 -7.45
CA GLY A 279 -2.37 -1.84 -8.32
C GLY A 279 -1.95 -1.61 -9.76
N ASP A 280 -1.99 -0.38 -10.25
CA ASP A 280 -1.58 -0.02 -11.61
C ASP A 280 -0.06 -0.09 -11.76
N ILE A 281 0.73 0.39 -10.79
CA ILE A 281 2.18 0.19 -10.76
C ILE A 281 2.52 -1.28 -10.97
N MET A 282 1.83 -2.16 -10.27
CA MET A 282 2.14 -3.59 -10.33
C MET A 282 1.77 -4.25 -11.66
N LYS A 283 0.74 -3.76 -12.35
CA LYS A 283 0.43 -4.21 -13.72
C LYS A 283 1.53 -3.82 -14.69
N LEU A 284 2.05 -2.59 -14.56
CA LEU A 284 3.08 -2.04 -15.42
C LEU A 284 4.42 -2.74 -15.25
N VAL A 285 4.86 -2.92 -14.02
CA VAL A 285 6.07 -3.70 -13.71
C VAL A 285 5.99 -5.07 -14.40
N LYS A 286 4.82 -5.72 -14.35
CA LYS A 286 4.61 -7.01 -15.02
C LYS A 286 4.73 -6.92 -16.55
N VAL A 287 4.19 -5.86 -17.17
CA VAL A 287 4.26 -5.65 -18.63
C VAL A 287 5.67 -5.28 -19.08
N SER A 288 6.37 -4.43 -18.33
CA SER A 288 7.74 -3.99 -18.66
C SER A 288 8.77 -5.10 -18.59
N MET A 289 8.43 -6.26 -18.01
CA MET A 289 9.32 -7.40 -17.80
C MET A 289 8.99 -8.60 -18.69
N GLN A 290 8.02 -8.49 -19.57
CA GLN A 290 7.71 -9.44 -20.65
C GLN A 290 8.42 -9.03 -21.94
#